data_210fcb0269af3bf8e66df3f47ae304de
#
_entry.id   210fcb0269af3bf8e66df3f47ae304de
#
_cell.length_a   1.000
_cell.length_b   1.000
_cell.length_c   1.000
_cell.angle_alpha   90.00
_cell.angle_beta   90.00
_cell.angle_gamma   90.00
#
_symmetry.space_group_name_H-M   'P 1'
#
loop_
_entity.id
_entity.type
_entity.pdbx_description
1 polymer ?
#
loop_
_entity_poly.entity_id
_entity_poly.type
_entity_poly.pdbx_seq_one_letter_code
_entity_poly.pdbx_strand_id
1 'polypeptide(L)'
;MYTDAWFVPRVFVHATTLITRIRSSKIGEKFTRRVGYLIRNFRITSDLTQKELADKCGLNESTIRNYELENRYPDEATLLNIARNLGVSFYALSDPDVANIFSALHVLFDIEWAYGLRPTIKDGEVCFKFEERLPSAGPRPQEDLDNFQKMVEYWARLRDKLEDDKISETEYYLKEIKFPM
;
A
#
# COMPACT_ATOMS: atom_id res chain seq x y z
N MET A 1 -22.47 -36.67 -9.44
CA MET A 1 -21.20 -37.16 -8.86
C MET A 1 -20.06 -36.55 -9.66
N TYR A 2 -19.71 -35.29 -9.41
CA TYR A 2 -18.52 -34.62 -9.96
C TYR A 2 -17.96 -33.75 -8.81
N THR A 3 -16.84 -34.18 -8.28
CA THR A 3 -16.02 -33.45 -7.33
C THR A 3 -14.98 -32.70 -8.13
N ASP A 4 -15.25 -31.46 -8.49
CA ASP A 4 -14.22 -30.55 -9.02
C ASP A 4 -13.45 -29.94 -7.87
N ALA A 5 -12.31 -30.56 -7.56
CA ALA A 5 -11.31 -30.01 -6.67
C ALA A 5 -10.73 -28.75 -7.35
N TRP A 6 -11.07 -27.57 -6.83
CA TRP A 6 -10.51 -26.29 -7.27
C TRP A 6 -9.00 -26.32 -7.04
N PHE A 7 -8.25 -26.37 -8.13
CA PHE A 7 -6.81 -26.18 -8.15
C PHE A 7 -6.53 -24.70 -7.83
N VAL A 8 -6.38 -24.38 -6.55
CA VAL A 8 -5.91 -23.05 -6.13
C VAL A 8 -4.41 -23.02 -6.39
N PRO A 9 -3.90 -22.13 -7.26
CA PRO A 9 -2.47 -22.04 -7.50
C PRO A 9 -1.72 -21.80 -6.18
N ARG A 10 -0.61 -22.48 -5.99
CA ARG A 10 0.23 -22.42 -4.76
C ARG A 10 0.59 -20.99 -4.31
N VAL A 11 0.62 -20.05 -5.25
CA VAL A 11 0.81 -18.61 -5.03
C VAL A 11 -0.30 -17.99 -4.16
N PHE A 12 -1.57 -18.42 -4.34
CA PHE A 12 -2.71 -17.91 -3.57
C PHE A 12 -2.68 -18.29 -2.09
N VAL A 13 -2.24 -19.51 -1.77
CA VAL A 13 -2.19 -20.00 -0.38
C VAL A 13 -1.15 -19.21 0.42
N HIS A 14 0.00 -18.87 -0.18
CA HIS A 14 1.03 -18.08 0.48
C HIS A 14 0.61 -16.61 0.71
N ALA A 15 -0.07 -16.00 -0.27
CA ALA A 15 -0.57 -14.63 -0.15
C ALA A 15 -1.59 -14.51 0.99
N THR A 16 -2.57 -15.41 1.07
CA THR A 16 -3.59 -15.41 2.14
C THR A 16 -2.97 -15.59 3.52
N THR A 17 -2.01 -16.52 3.67
CA THR A 17 -1.30 -16.74 4.93
C THR A 17 -0.46 -15.53 5.33
N LEU A 18 0.14 -14.82 4.37
CA LEU A 18 0.96 -13.65 4.64
C LEU A 18 0.11 -12.42 5.01
N ILE A 19 -1.01 -12.21 4.33
CA ILE A 19 -1.96 -11.12 4.65
C ILE A 19 -2.52 -11.31 6.06
N THR A 20 -2.90 -12.53 6.42
CA THR A 20 -3.33 -12.86 7.78
C THR A 20 -2.19 -12.63 8.79
N ARG A 21 -0.96 -12.92 8.42
CA ARG A 21 0.23 -12.73 9.27
C ARG A 21 0.65 -11.26 9.39
N ILE A 22 0.50 -10.47 8.33
CA ILE A 22 0.77 -9.02 8.32
C ILE A 22 -0.28 -8.27 9.17
N ARG A 23 -1.57 -8.66 9.07
CA ARG A 23 -2.67 -8.07 9.86
C ARG A 23 -2.80 -8.67 11.27
N SER A 24 -2.41 -9.93 11.47
CA SER A 24 -2.54 -10.67 12.74
C SER A 24 -1.32 -10.55 13.66
N SER A 25 -0.23 -9.90 13.24
CA SER A 25 0.87 -9.60 14.16
C SER A 25 0.39 -8.58 15.19
N LYS A 26 0.00 -9.11 16.33
CA LYS A 26 -0.28 -8.47 17.61
C LYS A 26 -0.65 -6.98 17.54
N ILE A 27 -1.94 -6.72 17.68
CA ILE A 27 -2.49 -5.43 18.11
C ILE A 27 -1.70 -5.01 19.36
N GLY A 28 -0.73 -4.10 19.19
CA GLY A 28 0.13 -3.62 20.29
C GLY A 28 1.61 -3.39 19.93
N GLU A 29 2.17 -4.06 18.93
CA GLU A 29 3.50 -3.73 18.43
C GLU A 29 3.38 -2.63 17.37
N LYS A 30 4.16 -1.55 17.54
CA LYS A 30 4.25 -0.39 16.65
C LYS A 30 4.05 -0.79 15.19
N PHE A 31 2.95 -0.33 14.61
CA PHE A 31 2.65 -0.45 13.18
C PHE A 31 3.59 0.49 12.41
N THR A 32 4.87 0.20 12.46
CA THR A 32 5.86 0.89 11.65
C THR A 32 5.96 0.08 10.36
N ARG A 33 5.36 0.58 9.28
CA ARG A 33 5.63 0.10 7.92
C ARG A 33 7.08 0.49 7.59
N ARG A 34 8.05 -0.21 8.13
CA ARG A 34 9.44 0.03 7.81
C ARG A 34 9.74 -0.52 6.42
N VAL A 35 10.38 0.27 5.60
CA VAL A 35 10.69 -0.08 4.20
C VAL A 35 11.39 -1.44 4.10
N GLY A 36 12.33 -1.72 4.99
CA GLY A 36 13.02 -3.03 5.02
C GLY A 36 12.07 -4.20 5.27
N TYR A 37 11.13 -4.05 6.19
CA TYR A 37 10.08 -5.03 6.44
C TYR A 37 9.18 -5.24 5.22
N LEU A 38 8.80 -4.17 4.52
CA LEU A 38 7.97 -4.24 3.31
C LEU A 38 8.72 -4.93 2.17
N ILE A 39 9.99 -4.56 1.92
CA ILE A 39 10.84 -5.22 0.91
C ILE A 39 10.88 -6.72 1.18
N ARG A 40 11.17 -7.12 2.41
CA ARG A 40 11.22 -8.54 2.81
C ARG A 40 9.90 -9.26 2.57
N ASN A 41 8.79 -8.65 2.97
CA ASN A 41 7.47 -9.28 2.83
C ASN A 41 7.09 -9.46 1.37
N PHE A 42 7.23 -8.42 0.54
CA PHE A 42 6.92 -8.53 -0.88
C PHE A 42 7.86 -9.51 -1.59
N ARG A 43 9.14 -9.57 -1.21
CA ARG A 43 10.06 -10.56 -1.73
C ARG A 43 9.61 -11.99 -1.43
N ILE A 44 9.26 -12.27 -0.18
CA ILE A 44 8.79 -13.60 0.25
C ILE A 44 7.46 -13.95 -0.44
N THR A 45 6.56 -13.00 -0.58
CA THR A 45 5.28 -13.19 -1.29
C THR A 45 5.47 -13.46 -2.78
N SER A 46 6.57 -12.97 -3.35
CA SER A 46 6.97 -13.22 -4.74
C SER A 46 7.83 -14.50 -4.90
N ASP A 47 7.96 -15.31 -3.85
CA ASP A 47 8.78 -16.53 -3.79
C ASP A 47 10.25 -16.31 -4.20
N LEU A 48 10.80 -15.11 -3.93
CA LEU A 48 12.18 -14.75 -4.24
C LEU A 48 13.08 -14.90 -3.02
N THR A 49 14.31 -15.41 -3.24
CA THR A 49 15.42 -15.30 -2.28
C THR A 49 16.01 -13.89 -2.29
N GLN A 50 16.78 -13.52 -1.26
CA GLN A 50 17.52 -12.24 -1.24
C GLN A 50 18.46 -12.11 -2.43
N LYS A 51 19.11 -13.22 -2.82
CA LYS A 51 20.00 -13.27 -3.97
C LYS A 51 19.23 -13.02 -5.28
N GLU A 52 18.12 -13.71 -5.51
CA GLU A 52 17.33 -13.55 -6.73
C GLU A 52 16.77 -12.13 -6.88
N LEU A 53 16.31 -11.51 -5.77
CA LEU A 53 15.89 -10.11 -5.82
C LEU A 53 17.09 -9.19 -6.11
N ALA A 54 18.25 -9.45 -5.50
CA ALA A 54 19.46 -8.68 -5.75
C ALA A 54 19.89 -8.77 -7.22
N ASP A 55 19.92 -9.98 -7.77
CA ASP A 55 20.28 -10.22 -9.18
C ASP A 55 19.32 -9.48 -10.13
N LYS A 56 18.01 -9.53 -9.87
CA LYS A 56 17.00 -8.79 -10.64
C LYS A 56 17.19 -7.26 -10.59
N CYS A 57 17.62 -6.75 -9.44
CA CYS A 57 17.82 -5.31 -9.22
C CYS A 57 19.22 -4.82 -9.64
N GLY A 58 20.13 -5.71 -10.05
CA GLY A 58 21.53 -5.36 -10.30
C GLY A 58 22.29 -4.96 -9.02
N LEU A 59 21.89 -5.52 -7.86
CA LEU A 59 22.46 -5.25 -6.55
C LEU A 59 23.18 -6.48 -6.00
N ASN A 60 23.95 -6.29 -4.94
CA ASN A 60 24.50 -7.41 -4.18
C ASN A 60 23.50 -7.95 -3.17
N GLU A 61 23.52 -9.26 -2.91
CA GLU A 61 22.67 -9.91 -1.91
C GLU A 61 22.81 -9.24 -0.53
N SER A 62 24.05 -8.90 -0.13
CA SER A 62 24.31 -8.19 1.12
C SER A 62 23.63 -6.82 1.20
N THR A 63 23.41 -6.16 0.06
CA THR A 63 22.68 -4.88 0.00
C THR A 63 21.20 -5.09 0.31
N ILE A 64 20.55 -6.06 -0.34
CA ILE A 64 19.15 -6.42 -0.05
C ILE A 64 18.99 -6.84 1.42
N ARG A 65 19.90 -7.68 1.92
CA ARG A 65 19.92 -8.08 3.34
C ARG A 65 20.01 -6.89 4.28
N ASN A 66 20.88 -5.90 3.98
CA ASN A 66 21.02 -4.71 4.83
C ASN A 66 19.78 -3.82 4.79
N TYR A 67 19.06 -3.74 3.66
CA TYR A 67 17.77 -3.05 3.58
C TYR A 67 16.71 -3.77 4.40
N GLU A 68 16.59 -5.08 4.27
CA GLU A 68 15.62 -5.89 5.02
C GLU A 68 15.86 -5.90 6.54
N LEU A 69 17.12 -5.74 6.97
CA LEU A 69 17.51 -5.61 8.38
C LEU A 69 17.49 -4.15 8.88
N GLU A 70 17.14 -3.20 8.00
CA GLU A 70 17.10 -1.75 8.31
C GLU A 70 18.45 -1.17 8.75
N ASN A 71 19.57 -1.85 8.43
CA ASN A 71 20.93 -1.34 8.64
C ASN A 71 21.27 -0.21 7.67
N ARG A 72 20.62 -0.15 6.51
CA ARG A 72 20.73 0.89 5.49
C ARG A 72 19.36 1.15 4.88
N TYR A 73 19.15 2.38 4.41
CA TYR A 73 17.95 2.79 3.69
C TYR A 73 18.27 2.90 2.19
N PRO A 74 17.45 2.34 1.29
CA PRO A 74 17.61 2.54 -0.14
C PRO A 74 17.30 4.00 -0.50
N ASP A 75 18.02 4.57 -1.44
CA ASP A 75 17.61 5.82 -2.06
C ASP A 75 16.39 5.60 -2.96
N GLU A 76 15.77 6.71 -3.39
CA GLU A 76 14.53 6.68 -4.17
C GLU A 76 14.67 5.86 -5.46
N ALA A 77 15.78 6.03 -6.19
CA ALA A 77 16.03 5.30 -7.44
C ALA A 77 16.16 3.78 -7.19
N THR A 78 16.85 3.40 -6.14
CA THR A 78 16.99 2.00 -5.72
C THR A 78 15.65 1.44 -5.25
N LEU A 79 14.86 2.19 -4.47
CA LEU A 79 13.57 1.76 -4.01
C LEU A 79 12.58 1.56 -5.17
N LEU A 80 12.60 2.46 -6.16
CA LEU A 80 11.81 2.33 -7.39
C LEU A 80 12.20 1.07 -8.19
N ASN A 81 13.50 0.79 -8.30
CA ASN A 81 13.99 -0.42 -8.97
C ASN A 81 13.53 -1.69 -8.24
N ILE A 82 13.61 -1.72 -6.91
CA ILE A 82 13.12 -2.84 -6.08
C ILE A 82 11.62 -3.02 -6.27
N ALA A 83 10.82 -1.94 -6.20
CA ALA A 83 9.37 -1.98 -6.40
C ALA A 83 8.99 -2.61 -7.75
N ARG A 84 9.63 -2.18 -8.84
CA ARG A 84 9.42 -2.72 -10.19
C ARG A 84 9.71 -4.22 -10.27
N ASN A 85 10.80 -4.67 -9.68
CA ASN A 85 11.19 -6.08 -9.68
C ASN A 85 10.32 -6.96 -8.77
N LEU A 86 9.66 -6.36 -7.79
CA LEU A 86 8.66 -7.01 -6.93
C LEU A 86 7.24 -6.94 -7.51
N GLY A 87 7.02 -6.17 -8.58
CA GLY A 87 5.69 -5.98 -9.19
C GLY A 87 4.71 -5.22 -8.30
N VAL A 88 5.21 -4.31 -7.48
CA VAL A 88 4.42 -3.45 -6.58
C VAL A 88 4.62 -1.97 -6.93
N SER A 89 3.67 -1.12 -6.50
CA SER A 89 3.83 0.32 -6.63
C SER A 89 5.00 0.80 -5.75
N PHE A 90 5.74 1.81 -6.24
CA PHE A 90 6.71 2.54 -5.43
C PHE A 90 6.10 3.05 -4.12
N TYR A 91 4.88 3.55 -4.18
CA TYR A 91 4.15 4.09 -3.01
C TYR A 91 3.77 3.00 -1.99
N ALA A 92 3.70 1.73 -2.40
CA ALA A 92 3.50 0.62 -1.47
C ALA A 92 4.75 0.31 -0.63
N LEU A 93 5.94 0.70 -1.11
CA LEU A 93 7.20 0.60 -0.38
C LEU A 93 7.59 1.90 0.32
N SER A 94 7.19 3.06 -0.20
CA SER A 94 7.45 4.37 0.43
C SER A 94 6.54 4.55 1.63
N ASP A 95 7.08 5.06 2.72
CA ASP A 95 6.39 5.12 4.02
C ASP A 95 6.09 6.56 4.44
N PRO A 96 4.83 7.01 4.43
CA PRO A 96 4.43 8.06 5.34
C PRO A 96 4.32 7.45 6.74
N ASP A 97 5.00 8.00 7.74
CA ASP A 97 4.88 7.56 9.14
C ASP A 97 3.47 7.80 9.68
N VAL A 98 2.58 6.83 9.46
CA VAL A 98 1.21 6.82 10.01
C VAL A 98 1.09 5.99 11.29
N ALA A 99 2.21 5.53 11.84
CA ALA A 99 2.22 4.71 13.06
C ALA A 99 1.79 5.50 14.31
N ASN A 100 2.02 6.81 14.29
CA ASN A 100 1.61 7.72 15.34
C ASN A 100 0.30 8.42 14.93
N ILE A 101 -0.70 8.45 15.84
CA ILE A 101 -2.01 9.08 15.57
C ILE A 101 -1.89 10.55 15.16
N PHE A 102 -0.92 11.28 15.71
CA PHE A 102 -0.70 12.68 15.34
C PHE A 102 -0.10 12.80 13.95
N SER A 103 0.87 11.96 13.59
CA SER A 103 1.43 11.91 12.23
C SER A 103 0.37 11.51 11.21
N ALA A 104 -0.48 10.52 11.53
CA ALA A 104 -1.60 10.12 10.68
C ALA A 104 -2.59 11.27 10.47
N LEU A 105 -2.90 12.05 11.52
CA LEU A 105 -3.79 13.20 11.41
C LEU A 105 -3.15 14.32 10.56
N HIS A 106 -1.83 14.55 10.68
CA HIS A 106 -1.14 15.51 9.83
C HIS A 106 -1.17 15.12 8.35
N VAL A 107 -1.05 13.82 8.02
CA VAL A 107 -1.24 13.35 6.64
C VAL A 107 -2.65 13.69 6.13
N LEU A 108 -3.70 13.55 6.94
CA LEU A 108 -5.05 13.96 6.57
C LEU A 108 -5.18 15.47 6.37
N PHE A 109 -4.52 16.28 7.21
CA PHE A 109 -4.45 17.73 7.01
C PHE A 109 -3.74 18.10 5.69
N ASP A 110 -2.63 17.43 5.38
CA ASP A 110 -1.91 17.64 4.12
C ASP A 110 -2.78 17.25 2.91
N ILE A 111 -3.57 16.18 3.02
CA ILE A 111 -4.52 15.77 1.97
C ILE A 111 -5.64 16.81 1.81
N GLU A 112 -6.19 17.36 2.89
CA GLU A 112 -7.16 18.45 2.81
C GLU A 112 -6.57 19.66 2.09
N TRP A 113 -5.39 20.12 2.51
CA TRP A 113 -4.71 21.25 1.89
C TRP A 113 -4.37 21.01 0.41
N ALA A 114 -3.86 19.82 0.12
CA ALA A 114 -3.39 19.49 -1.20
C ALA A 114 -4.52 19.23 -2.21
N TYR A 115 -5.60 18.59 -1.78
CA TYR A 115 -6.63 18.03 -2.67
C TYR A 115 -8.07 18.41 -2.32
N GLY A 116 -8.31 19.11 -1.21
CA GLY A 116 -9.65 19.51 -0.78
C GLY A 116 -10.50 18.39 -0.20
N LEU A 117 -9.89 17.25 0.18
CA LEU A 117 -10.63 16.15 0.83
C LEU A 117 -10.83 16.47 2.31
N ARG A 118 -12.04 16.87 2.68
CA ARG A 118 -12.38 17.35 4.03
C ARG A 118 -13.23 16.39 4.81
N PRO A 119 -13.00 16.28 6.14
CA PRO A 119 -13.94 15.61 7.00
C PRO A 119 -15.23 16.43 7.16
N THR A 120 -16.35 15.75 7.25
CA THR A 120 -17.65 16.33 7.59
C THR A 120 -18.42 15.35 8.48
N ILE A 121 -19.41 15.85 9.23
CA ILE A 121 -20.30 14.99 10.02
C ILE A 121 -21.63 14.90 9.28
N LYS A 122 -22.07 13.70 8.96
CA LYS A 122 -23.37 13.41 8.36
C LYS A 122 -24.03 12.30 9.18
N ASP A 123 -25.24 12.54 9.64
CA ASP A 123 -26.03 11.60 10.46
C ASP A 123 -25.30 11.05 11.70
N GLY A 124 -24.39 11.86 12.28
CA GLY A 124 -23.57 11.50 13.45
C GLY A 124 -22.26 10.76 13.11
N GLU A 125 -22.01 10.47 11.85
CA GLU A 125 -20.81 9.78 11.39
C GLU A 125 -19.84 10.72 10.70
N VAL A 126 -18.52 10.43 10.82
CA VAL A 126 -17.48 11.18 10.11
C VAL A 126 -17.38 10.64 8.69
N CYS A 127 -17.64 11.53 7.73
CA CYS A 127 -17.50 11.26 6.31
C CYS A 127 -16.43 12.18 5.71
N PHE A 128 -15.89 11.83 4.55
CA PHE A 128 -15.02 12.71 3.77
C PHE A 128 -15.72 13.13 2.50
N LYS A 129 -15.53 14.41 2.11
CA LYS A 129 -16.04 14.97 0.85
C LYS A 129 -14.97 15.82 0.18
N PHE A 130 -15.05 15.93 -1.13
CA PHE A 130 -14.24 16.87 -1.89
C PHE A 130 -14.90 18.25 -1.88
N GLU A 131 -14.13 19.27 -1.59
CA GLU A 131 -14.53 20.69 -1.66
C GLU A 131 -13.45 21.50 -2.33
N GLU A 132 -13.81 22.74 -2.70
CA GLU A 132 -12.85 23.70 -3.21
C GLU A 132 -11.71 23.92 -2.19
N ARG A 133 -10.48 23.91 -2.68
CA ARG A 133 -9.29 24.13 -1.86
C ARG A 133 -9.26 25.56 -1.33
N LEU A 134 -8.68 25.74 -0.15
CA LEU A 134 -8.45 27.08 0.39
C LEU A 134 -7.52 27.88 -0.52
N PRO A 135 -7.82 29.17 -0.81
CA PRO A 135 -6.96 30.01 -1.65
C PRO A 135 -5.50 30.07 -1.17
N SER A 136 -5.28 29.96 0.13
CA SER A 136 -3.95 29.93 0.77
C SER A 136 -3.16 28.65 0.50
N ALA A 137 -3.79 27.59 -0.01
CA ALA A 137 -3.12 26.34 -0.33
C ALA A 137 -2.24 26.40 -1.61
N GLY A 138 -2.22 27.56 -2.27
CA GLY A 138 -1.44 27.76 -3.48
C GLY A 138 -2.02 27.06 -4.73
N PRO A 139 -1.46 27.34 -5.91
CA PRO A 139 -1.95 26.76 -7.15
C PRO A 139 -1.62 25.26 -7.23
N ARG A 140 -2.54 24.48 -7.81
CA ARG A 140 -2.35 23.08 -8.20
C ARG A 140 -3.09 22.85 -9.52
N PRO A 141 -2.52 22.09 -10.46
CA PRO A 141 -3.20 21.75 -11.70
C PRO A 141 -4.56 21.08 -11.42
N GLN A 142 -5.60 21.49 -12.14
CA GLN A 142 -6.93 20.90 -12.00
C GLN A 142 -6.92 19.39 -12.31
N GLU A 143 -6.09 18.98 -13.27
CA GLU A 143 -5.90 17.58 -13.62
C GLU A 143 -5.45 16.72 -12.42
N ASP A 144 -4.57 17.24 -11.57
CA ASP A 144 -4.11 16.52 -10.36
C ASP A 144 -5.27 16.32 -9.37
N LEU A 145 -6.13 17.34 -9.22
CA LEU A 145 -7.30 17.28 -8.34
C LEU A 145 -8.31 16.24 -8.84
N ASP A 146 -8.63 16.31 -10.13
CA ASP A 146 -9.56 15.39 -10.79
C ASP A 146 -9.04 13.94 -10.74
N ASN A 147 -7.76 13.76 -10.95
CA ASN A 147 -7.13 12.44 -10.88
C ASN A 147 -7.16 11.89 -9.46
N PHE A 148 -6.84 12.71 -8.44
CA PHE A 148 -6.91 12.26 -7.05
C PHE A 148 -8.34 11.89 -6.65
N GLN A 149 -9.34 12.68 -7.04
CA GLN A 149 -10.74 12.35 -6.80
C GLN A 149 -11.14 11.01 -7.44
N LYS A 150 -10.79 10.79 -8.71
CA LYS A 150 -11.05 9.53 -9.41
C LYS A 150 -10.38 8.33 -8.71
N MET A 151 -9.18 8.52 -8.16
CA MET A 151 -8.47 7.50 -7.41
C MET A 151 -9.21 7.13 -6.11
N VAL A 152 -9.69 8.13 -5.36
CA VAL A 152 -10.48 7.90 -4.14
C VAL A 152 -11.82 7.23 -4.47
N GLU A 153 -12.49 7.64 -5.55
CA GLU A 153 -13.71 6.98 -6.03
C GLU A 153 -13.46 5.52 -6.46
N TYR A 154 -12.33 5.25 -7.12
CA TYR A 154 -11.94 3.87 -7.44
C TYR A 154 -11.75 3.04 -6.18
N TRP A 155 -11.06 3.60 -5.17
CA TRP A 155 -10.87 2.93 -3.88
C TRP A 155 -12.20 2.66 -3.18
N ALA A 156 -13.12 3.62 -3.14
CA ALA A 156 -14.46 3.43 -2.57
C ALA A 156 -15.20 2.27 -3.24
N ARG A 157 -15.25 2.25 -4.59
CA ARG A 157 -15.86 1.14 -5.36
C ARG A 157 -15.17 -0.21 -5.13
N LEU A 158 -13.87 -0.21 -4.84
CA LEU A 158 -13.14 -1.42 -4.51
C LEU A 158 -13.54 -1.94 -3.12
N ARG A 159 -13.78 -1.02 -2.17
CA ARG A 159 -14.32 -1.33 -0.85
C ARG A 159 -15.74 -1.92 -0.92
N ASP A 160 -16.62 -1.30 -1.70
CA ASP A 160 -17.98 -1.82 -1.91
C ASP A 160 -17.95 -3.26 -2.44
N LYS A 161 -17.04 -3.55 -3.39
CA LYS A 161 -16.88 -4.92 -3.91
C LYS A 161 -16.41 -5.92 -2.86
N LEU A 162 -15.58 -5.49 -1.92
CA LEU A 162 -15.13 -6.33 -0.81
C LEU A 162 -16.27 -6.56 0.18
N GLU A 163 -17.05 -5.52 0.50
CA GLU A 163 -18.19 -5.60 1.41
C GLU A 163 -19.34 -6.43 0.85
N ASP A 164 -19.52 -6.40 -0.47
CA ASP A 164 -20.47 -7.24 -1.20
C ASP A 164 -19.98 -8.68 -1.47
N ASP A 165 -18.84 -9.10 -0.93
CA ASP A 165 -18.19 -10.40 -1.20
C ASP A 165 -17.89 -10.67 -2.70
N LYS A 166 -17.82 -9.61 -3.53
CA LYS A 166 -17.50 -9.72 -4.98
C LYS A 166 -16.02 -9.92 -5.25
N ILE A 167 -15.17 -9.57 -4.30
CA ILE A 167 -13.73 -9.84 -4.30
C ILE A 167 -13.30 -10.29 -2.92
N SER A 168 -12.25 -11.12 -2.85
CA SER A 168 -11.66 -11.54 -1.59
C SER A 168 -10.76 -10.43 -0.99
N GLU A 169 -10.49 -10.52 0.33
CA GLU A 169 -9.51 -9.63 0.99
C GLU A 169 -8.13 -9.70 0.32
N THR A 170 -7.74 -10.87 -0.18
CA THR A 170 -6.49 -11.06 -0.90
C THR A 170 -6.46 -10.28 -2.21
N GLU A 171 -7.55 -10.35 -3.00
CA GLU A 171 -7.67 -9.60 -4.25
C GLU A 171 -7.72 -8.09 -4.00
N TYR A 172 -8.45 -7.66 -2.95
CA TYR A 172 -8.47 -6.27 -2.53
C TYR A 172 -7.07 -5.77 -2.23
N TYR A 173 -6.32 -6.48 -1.38
CA TYR A 173 -4.94 -6.11 -1.00
C TYR A 173 -3.99 -6.09 -2.21
N LEU A 174 -4.09 -7.08 -3.12
CA LEU A 174 -3.26 -7.10 -4.33
C LEU A 174 -3.54 -5.90 -5.25
N LYS A 175 -4.78 -5.41 -5.32
CA LYS A 175 -5.12 -4.20 -6.05
C LYS A 175 -4.57 -2.95 -5.36
N GLU A 176 -4.64 -2.89 -4.02
CA GLU A 176 -4.12 -1.78 -3.23
C GLU A 176 -2.60 -1.60 -3.40
N ILE A 177 -1.82 -2.68 -3.27
CA ILE A 177 -0.34 -2.61 -3.36
C ILE A 177 0.18 -2.37 -4.78
N LYS A 178 -0.62 -2.64 -5.81
CA LYS A 178 -0.28 -2.37 -7.21
C LYS A 178 -0.73 -1.00 -7.69
N PHE A 179 -1.52 -0.29 -6.90
CA PHE A 179 -2.06 1.01 -7.27
C PHE A 179 -1.08 2.16 -7.01
N PRO A 180 -0.98 3.19 -7.89
CA PRO A 180 -1.44 3.19 -9.29
C PRO A 180 -0.50 2.38 -10.20
N MET A 181 -1.09 1.69 -11.18
CA MET A 181 -0.33 1.01 -12.25
C MET A 181 -0.23 1.91 -13.45
#